data_9fc2e4a06448a98c64662a198d06c1d1
#
_entry.id   9fc2e4a06448a98c64662a198d06c1d1
#
_cell.length_a   1.000
_cell.length_b   1.000
_cell.length_c   1.000
_cell.angle_alpha   90.00
_cell.angle_beta   90.00
_cell.angle_gamma   90.00
#
_symmetry.space_group_name_H-M   'P 1'
#
loop_
_entity.id
_entity.type
_entity.pdbx_description
1 polymer ?
#
loop_
_entity_poly.entity_id
_entity_poly.type
_entity_poly.pdbx_seq_one_letter_code
_entity_poly.pdbx_strand_id
1 'polypeptide(L)'
;VAHLTDQERDKAGVYAVRAGPYLLRNLSKAAQGIPPQFWSRYQAQEQHLILLGCGDGTAIAIRNGLAVRGRIFWRLKDWIDKAFIRKFNELPKMGADVKHSRFPLADEMPDMDMRCGGCGAKIAAEPLRRVLDRLPKQPNIDVRLGVGDDAAIIKHSRGESLISVDGFRSMVDDVYKFGRITAHHSLNDLFAMGGRPTGALAFVTLPVMSPELIEEDLFQLLSGVSSVLTEHQASLVGGHSAEGADLSLALTVVGEPGAASFVKSGSVVNDQFILTKPLGTGVLLAGALRREVNGKNLKSCLSAM
;
A
#
# COMPACT_ATOMS: atom_id res chain seq x y z
N VAL A 1 -13.16 -6.17 -18.15
CA VAL A 1 -13.84 -7.30 -18.83
C VAL A 1 -13.34 -7.30 -20.26
N ALA A 2 -12.60 -8.35 -20.66
CA ALA A 2 -12.09 -8.48 -22.02
C ALA A 2 -13.25 -8.60 -23.02
N HIS A 3 -13.19 -7.82 -24.08
CA HIS A 3 -14.10 -7.94 -25.21
C HIS A 3 -13.58 -9.05 -26.14
N LEU A 4 -14.40 -10.06 -26.38
CA LEU A 4 -14.13 -11.03 -27.44
C LEU A 4 -14.58 -10.40 -28.77
N THR A 5 -13.66 -10.16 -29.68
CA THR A 5 -13.92 -9.46 -30.94
C THR A 5 -14.83 -10.24 -31.92
N ASP A 6 -14.90 -11.54 -31.75
CA ASP A 6 -15.68 -12.47 -32.59
C ASP A 6 -16.99 -12.93 -31.94
N GLN A 7 -17.25 -12.53 -30.69
CA GLN A 7 -18.48 -12.92 -29.95
C GLN A 7 -18.94 -11.73 -29.10
N GLU A 8 -19.83 -10.92 -29.65
CA GLU A 8 -20.45 -9.84 -28.93
C GLU A 8 -21.35 -10.39 -27.80
N ARG A 9 -21.09 -9.98 -26.55
CA ARG A 9 -21.78 -10.45 -25.35
C ARG A 9 -22.01 -9.31 -24.37
N ASP A 10 -23.05 -9.42 -23.58
CA ASP A 10 -23.30 -8.55 -22.47
C ASP A 10 -22.16 -8.61 -21.45
N LYS A 11 -21.82 -7.47 -20.85
CA LYS A 11 -20.78 -7.40 -19.80
C LYS A 11 -21.31 -7.99 -18.49
N ALA A 12 -21.21 -9.30 -18.33
CA ALA A 12 -21.63 -10.00 -17.12
C ALA A 12 -20.50 -10.84 -16.51
N GLY A 13 -20.40 -10.82 -15.16
CA GLY A 13 -19.36 -11.52 -14.42
C GLY A 13 -19.31 -13.04 -14.68
N VAL A 14 -20.42 -13.64 -15.02
CA VAL A 14 -20.50 -15.09 -15.33
C VAL A 14 -19.58 -15.50 -16.48
N TYR A 15 -19.41 -14.65 -17.48
CA TYR A 15 -18.52 -14.94 -18.61
C TYR A 15 -17.06 -14.89 -18.19
N ALA A 16 -16.68 -13.91 -17.35
CA ALA A 16 -15.33 -13.79 -16.82
C ALA A 16 -14.96 -15.01 -15.95
N VAL A 17 -15.84 -15.42 -15.05
CA VAL A 17 -15.63 -16.58 -14.17
C VAL A 17 -15.46 -17.87 -14.98
N ARG A 18 -16.29 -18.09 -16.01
CA ARG A 18 -16.22 -19.29 -16.85
C ARG A 18 -15.04 -19.29 -17.82
N ALA A 19 -14.57 -18.13 -18.25
CA ALA A 19 -13.40 -18.01 -19.10
C ALA A 19 -12.07 -18.24 -18.32
N GLY A 20 -12.07 -18.01 -16.99
CA GLY A 20 -10.88 -18.12 -16.14
C GLY A 20 -10.09 -19.41 -16.30
N PRO A 21 -10.70 -20.61 -16.23
CA PRO A 21 -9.98 -21.89 -16.40
C PRO A 21 -9.34 -22.07 -17.78
N TYR A 22 -9.94 -21.50 -18.83
CA TYR A 22 -9.38 -21.53 -20.18
C TYR A 22 -8.19 -20.58 -20.28
N LEU A 23 -8.33 -19.38 -19.71
CA LEU A 23 -7.23 -18.41 -19.65
C LEU A 23 -6.04 -18.98 -18.88
N LEU A 24 -6.25 -19.58 -17.71
CA LEU A 24 -5.18 -20.19 -16.92
C LEU A 24 -4.44 -21.28 -17.72
N ARG A 25 -5.17 -22.18 -18.36
CA ARG A 25 -4.57 -23.23 -19.21
C ARG A 25 -3.76 -22.65 -20.36
N ASN A 26 -4.26 -21.59 -20.99
CA ASN A 26 -3.60 -20.98 -22.14
C ASN A 26 -2.35 -20.20 -21.70
N LEU A 27 -2.40 -19.52 -20.57
CA LEU A 27 -1.22 -18.86 -19.98
C LEU A 27 -0.14 -19.89 -19.60
N SER A 28 -0.55 -21.04 -19.03
CA SER A 28 0.40 -22.12 -18.73
C SER A 28 1.05 -22.69 -19.99
N LYS A 29 0.27 -22.87 -21.07
CA LYS A 29 0.78 -23.30 -22.37
C LYS A 29 1.73 -22.26 -23.00
N ALA A 30 1.37 -20.99 -22.92
CA ALA A 30 2.22 -19.89 -23.41
C ALA A 30 3.55 -19.85 -22.65
N ALA A 31 3.53 -20.03 -21.32
CA ALA A 31 4.75 -20.10 -20.51
C ALA A 31 5.66 -21.30 -20.87
N GLN A 32 5.08 -22.38 -21.41
CA GLN A 32 5.81 -23.54 -21.92
C GLN A 32 6.24 -23.40 -23.40
N GLY A 33 6.02 -22.23 -24.02
CA GLY A 33 6.35 -22.00 -25.43
C GLY A 33 5.42 -22.69 -26.42
N ILE A 34 4.25 -23.18 -26.00
CA ILE A 34 3.29 -23.87 -26.87
C ILE A 34 2.57 -22.85 -27.76
N PRO A 35 2.58 -23.00 -29.10
CA PRO A 35 2.00 -22.05 -30.01
C PRO A 35 0.49 -21.88 -29.85
N PRO A 36 -0.08 -20.70 -30.19
CA PRO A 36 -1.50 -20.37 -29.98
C PRO A 36 -2.50 -21.33 -30.65
N GLN A 37 -2.12 -21.99 -31.73
CA GLN A 37 -2.96 -22.97 -32.43
C GLN A 37 -3.36 -24.16 -31.56
N PHE A 38 -2.58 -24.47 -30.52
CA PHE A 38 -2.86 -25.56 -29.56
C PHE A 38 -3.54 -25.07 -28.28
N TRP A 39 -3.95 -23.79 -28.23
CA TRP A 39 -4.64 -23.24 -27.07
C TRP A 39 -6.10 -23.66 -27.03
N SER A 40 -6.64 -23.73 -25.84
CA SER A 40 -8.05 -24.08 -25.62
C SER A 40 -8.93 -22.89 -25.97
N ARG A 41 -9.89 -23.06 -26.89
CA ARG A 41 -10.85 -22.00 -27.18
C ARG A 41 -11.97 -22.00 -26.13
N TYR A 42 -12.33 -20.84 -25.65
CA TYR A 42 -13.49 -20.61 -24.80
C TYR A 42 -14.67 -20.27 -25.69
N GLN A 43 -15.74 -21.07 -25.59
CA GLN A 43 -17.02 -20.78 -26.21
C GLN A 43 -17.96 -20.20 -25.14
N ALA A 44 -18.34 -18.95 -25.28
CA ALA A 44 -19.25 -18.29 -24.35
C ALA A 44 -20.67 -18.87 -24.54
N GLN A 45 -21.33 -19.14 -23.43
CA GLN A 45 -22.72 -19.61 -23.44
C GLN A 45 -23.64 -18.50 -23.96
N GLU A 46 -24.66 -18.86 -24.71
CA GLU A 46 -25.64 -17.92 -25.26
C GLU A 46 -26.58 -17.36 -24.20
N GLN A 47 -26.86 -18.13 -23.18
CA GLN A 47 -27.86 -17.80 -22.16
C GLN A 47 -27.35 -18.16 -20.76
N HIS A 48 -27.71 -17.36 -19.80
CA HIS A 48 -27.42 -17.60 -18.39
C HIS A 48 -28.62 -17.21 -17.51
N LEU A 49 -28.67 -17.78 -16.32
CA LEU A 49 -29.65 -17.41 -15.30
C LEU A 49 -29.22 -16.11 -14.65
N ILE A 50 -30.08 -15.09 -14.67
CA ILE A 50 -29.89 -13.84 -13.97
C ILE A 50 -30.73 -13.88 -12.69
N LEU A 51 -30.12 -13.59 -11.54
CA LEU A 51 -30.78 -13.50 -10.24
C LEU A 51 -30.62 -12.09 -9.68
N LEU A 52 -31.73 -11.35 -9.64
CA LEU A 52 -31.75 -9.98 -9.13
C LEU A 52 -32.41 -9.97 -7.75
N GLY A 53 -31.66 -9.60 -6.71
CA GLY A 53 -32.19 -9.42 -5.36
C GLY A 53 -33.10 -8.19 -5.29
N CYS A 54 -34.28 -8.32 -4.65
CA CYS A 54 -35.25 -7.22 -4.52
C CYS A 54 -35.12 -6.45 -3.18
N GLY A 55 -34.19 -6.84 -2.30
CA GLY A 55 -33.98 -6.18 -0.99
C GLY A 55 -34.97 -6.61 0.12
N ASP A 56 -36.03 -7.34 -0.20
CA ASP A 56 -37.12 -7.78 0.68
C ASP A 56 -37.10 -9.30 1.01
N GLY A 57 -35.95 -9.95 0.81
CA GLY A 57 -35.81 -11.40 0.96
C GLY A 57 -36.40 -12.19 -0.22
N THR A 58 -36.70 -11.54 -1.35
CA THR A 58 -37.06 -12.16 -2.62
C THR A 58 -36.03 -11.83 -3.71
N ALA A 59 -36.01 -12.65 -4.78
CA ALA A 59 -35.25 -12.36 -5.98
C ALA A 59 -36.08 -12.66 -7.23
N ILE A 60 -35.75 -11.99 -8.33
CA ILE A 60 -36.29 -12.25 -9.65
C ILE A 60 -35.28 -13.13 -10.39
N ALA A 61 -35.72 -14.27 -10.83
CA ALA A 61 -34.95 -15.16 -11.71
C ALA A 61 -35.40 -14.93 -13.16
N ILE A 62 -34.43 -14.59 -14.01
CA ILE A 62 -34.68 -14.34 -15.43
C ILE A 62 -33.88 -15.35 -16.25
N ARG A 63 -34.58 -16.07 -17.14
CA ARG A 63 -33.97 -16.98 -18.11
C ARG A 63 -34.87 -17.12 -19.32
N ASN A 64 -34.32 -17.07 -20.52
CA ASN A 64 -35.04 -17.26 -21.79
C ASN A 64 -36.28 -16.34 -21.95
N GLY A 65 -36.16 -15.08 -21.48
CA GLY A 65 -37.27 -14.12 -21.54
C GLY A 65 -38.33 -14.30 -20.45
N LEU A 66 -38.29 -15.37 -19.66
CA LEU A 66 -39.17 -15.57 -18.53
C LEU A 66 -38.58 -14.98 -17.27
N ALA A 67 -39.40 -14.20 -16.54
CA ALA A 67 -39.02 -13.60 -15.26
C ALA A 67 -40.00 -14.07 -14.17
N VAL A 68 -39.47 -14.69 -13.11
CA VAL A 68 -40.27 -15.20 -11.98
C VAL A 68 -39.68 -14.67 -10.69
N ARG A 69 -40.51 -14.10 -9.81
CA ARG A 69 -40.12 -13.60 -8.49
C ARG A 69 -40.47 -14.59 -7.40
N GLY A 70 -39.59 -14.79 -6.41
CA GLY A 70 -39.90 -15.62 -5.26
C GLY A 70 -38.75 -15.70 -4.24
N ARG A 71 -39.10 -16.15 -3.01
CA ARG A 71 -38.13 -16.38 -1.93
C ARG A 71 -37.16 -17.52 -2.23
N ILE A 72 -37.58 -18.51 -3.02
CA ILE A 72 -36.71 -19.62 -3.42
C ILE A 72 -35.54 -19.15 -4.26
N PHE A 73 -35.76 -18.15 -5.13
CA PHE A 73 -34.71 -17.57 -5.96
C PHE A 73 -33.73 -16.69 -5.14
N TRP A 74 -34.22 -16.08 -4.07
CA TRP A 74 -33.34 -15.40 -3.10
C TRP A 74 -32.43 -16.42 -2.40
N ARG A 75 -32.98 -17.54 -1.90
CA ARG A 75 -32.15 -18.58 -1.27
C ARG A 75 -31.13 -19.17 -2.23
N LEU A 76 -31.52 -19.38 -3.49
CA LEU A 76 -30.61 -19.86 -4.52
C LEU A 76 -29.50 -18.86 -4.79
N LYS A 77 -29.84 -17.57 -4.91
CA LYS A 77 -28.85 -16.49 -5.07
C LYS A 77 -27.87 -16.43 -3.90
N ASP A 78 -28.39 -16.40 -2.67
CA ASP A 78 -27.60 -16.36 -1.46
C ASP A 78 -26.65 -17.56 -1.35
N TRP A 79 -27.12 -18.75 -1.70
CA TRP A 79 -26.29 -19.95 -1.75
C TRP A 79 -25.17 -19.86 -2.80
N ILE A 80 -25.48 -19.38 -4.01
CA ILE A 80 -24.48 -19.19 -5.09
C ILE A 80 -23.45 -18.15 -4.67
N ASP A 81 -23.89 -17.01 -4.16
CA ASP A 81 -23.01 -15.92 -3.76
C ASP A 81 -22.09 -16.35 -2.60
N LYS A 82 -22.63 -17.03 -1.57
CA LYS A 82 -21.84 -17.59 -0.48
C LYS A 82 -20.85 -18.66 -0.95
N ALA A 83 -21.26 -19.53 -1.86
CA ALA A 83 -20.37 -20.55 -2.43
C ALA A 83 -19.24 -19.92 -3.26
N PHE A 84 -19.52 -18.81 -3.95
CA PHE A 84 -18.54 -18.05 -4.69
C PHE A 84 -17.53 -17.36 -3.75
N ILE A 85 -18.02 -16.62 -2.74
CA ILE A 85 -17.19 -15.93 -1.76
C ILE A 85 -16.32 -16.92 -0.98
N ARG A 86 -16.86 -18.10 -0.64
CA ARG A 86 -16.11 -19.14 0.09
C ARG A 86 -14.83 -19.56 -0.64
N LYS A 87 -14.85 -19.59 -1.99
CA LYS A 87 -13.66 -19.91 -2.80
C LYS A 87 -12.52 -18.89 -2.64
N PHE A 88 -12.81 -17.67 -2.24
CA PHE A 88 -11.81 -16.64 -2.00
C PHE A 88 -11.38 -16.58 -0.53
N ASN A 89 -12.26 -17.01 0.39
CA ASN A 89 -11.96 -17.04 1.82
C ASN A 89 -11.27 -18.35 2.24
N GLU A 90 -11.57 -19.46 1.56
CA GLU A 90 -10.92 -20.74 1.77
C GLU A 90 -9.88 -20.94 0.66
N LEU A 91 -8.71 -20.33 0.84
CA LEU A 91 -7.59 -20.60 -0.07
C LEU A 91 -7.19 -22.08 0.05
N PRO A 92 -6.90 -22.76 -1.08
CA PRO A 92 -6.40 -24.13 -1.02
C PRO A 92 -5.12 -24.14 -0.17
N LYS A 93 -5.00 -25.09 0.75
CA LYS A 93 -3.74 -25.33 1.47
C LYS A 93 -2.68 -25.55 0.39
N MET A 94 -1.70 -24.68 0.33
CA MET A 94 -0.56 -24.83 -0.55
C MET A 94 0.11 -26.16 -0.16
N GLY A 95 0.13 -27.11 -1.09
CA GLY A 95 0.78 -28.41 -0.84
C GLY A 95 2.27 -28.22 -0.59
N ALA A 96 2.84 -29.06 0.25
CA ALA A 96 4.26 -29.05 0.61
C ALA A 96 5.24 -29.22 -0.58
N ASP A 97 4.72 -29.39 -1.80
CA ASP A 97 5.53 -29.64 -3.00
C ASP A 97 5.90 -28.41 -3.82
N VAL A 98 5.60 -27.19 -3.37
CA VAL A 98 6.02 -25.97 -4.07
C VAL A 98 7.46 -25.62 -3.68
N LYS A 99 8.40 -26.50 -4.02
CA LYS A 99 9.85 -26.31 -3.75
C LYS A 99 10.52 -25.15 -4.51
N HIS A 100 9.78 -24.42 -5.36
CA HIS A 100 10.31 -23.32 -6.16
C HIS A 100 9.33 -22.15 -6.33
N SER A 101 8.58 -21.83 -5.29
CA SER A 101 7.84 -20.57 -5.27
C SER A 101 8.85 -19.40 -5.22
N ARG A 102 8.70 -18.43 -6.12
CA ARG A 102 9.42 -17.15 -6.03
C ARG A 102 9.08 -16.39 -4.74
N PHE A 103 8.05 -16.84 -4.05
CA PHE A 103 7.60 -16.31 -2.77
C PHE A 103 7.86 -17.40 -1.73
N PRO A 104 8.75 -17.18 -0.76
CA PRO A 104 8.90 -18.11 0.36
C PRO A 104 7.53 -18.24 1.04
N LEU A 105 7.10 -19.49 1.27
CA LEU A 105 5.91 -19.78 2.08
C LEU A 105 6.16 -19.26 3.49
N ALA A 106 5.12 -18.82 4.17
CA ALA A 106 5.22 -18.27 5.52
C ALA A 106 5.94 -19.23 6.50
N ASP A 107 5.82 -20.54 6.27
CA ASP A 107 6.48 -21.60 7.06
C ASP A 107 7.97 -21.80 6.71
N GLU A 108 8.43 -21.27 5.58
CA GLU A 108 9.84 -21.29 5.14
C GLU A 108 10.56 -19.97 5.39
N MET A 109 9.81 -18.94 5.80
CA MET A 109 10.45 -17.71 6.27
C MET A 109 11.13 -18.03 7.61
N PRO A 110 12.46 -17.86 7.73
CA PRO A 110 13.08 -17.89 9.03
C PRO A 110 12.27 -16.96 9.92
N ASP A 111 12.12 -17.32 11.19
CA ASP A 111 11.41 -16.56 12.22
C ASP A 111 11.85 -15.09 12.11
N MET A 112 11.23 -14.40 11.13
CA MET A 112 11.55 -13.01 10.84
C MET A 112 10.91 -12.25 11.96
N ASP A 113 11.73 -11.88 12.92
CA ASP A 113 11.38 -10.97 13.97
C ASP A 113 10.44 -9.88 13.44
N MET A 114 9.26 -9.79 14.02
CA MET A 114 8.24 -8.83 13.60
C MET A 114 8.85 -7.44 13.57
N ARG A 115 9.10 -6.91 12.39
CA ARG A 115 9.66 -5.57 12.22
C ARG A 115 8.58 -4.57 12.55
N CYS A 116 8.94 -3.48 13.22
CA CYS A 116 8.03 -2.36 13.33
C CYS A 116 7.61 -1.87 11.93
N GLY A 117 6.39 -1.40 11.76
CA GLY A 117 5.88 -0.89 10.48
C GLY A 117 6.55 0.40 9.97
N GLY A 118 7.55 0.92 10.70
CA GLY A 118 8.27 2.15 10.41
C GLY A 118 9.62 1.93 9.70
N CYS A 119 10.66 2.62 10.15
CA CYS A 119 12.00 2.61 9.53
C CYS A 119 12.60 1.21 9.41
N GLY A 120 12.33 0.31 10.38
CA GLY A 120 12.77 -1.08 10.35
C GLY A 120 12.10 -1.93 9.26
N ALA A 121 11.02 -1.46 8.65
CA ALA A 121 10.34 -2.13 7.55
C ALA A 121 10.84 -1.67 6.15
N LYS A 122 11.75 -0.70 6.08
CA LYS A 122 12.35 -0.26 4.81
C LYS A 122 13.11 -1.43 4.16
N ILE A 123 13.05 -1.52 2.85
CA ILE A 123 13.85 -2.47 2.07
C ILE A 123 15.33 -2.18 2.31
N ALA A 124 16.14 -3.22 2.49
CA ALA A 124 17.57 -3.06 2.71
C ALA A 124 18.24 -2.31 1.54
N ALA A 125 19.23 -1.48 1.85
CA ALA A 125 19.88 -0.58 0.89
C ALA A 125 20.48 -1.33 -0.31
N GLU A 126 21.09 -2.50 -0.10
CA GLU A 126 21.77 -3.23 -1.17
C GLU A 126 20.81 -3.81 -2.24
N PRO A 127 19.68 -4.48 -1.92
CA PRO A 127 18.66 -4.83 -2.89
C PRO A 127 18.10 -3.62 -3.63
N LEU A 128 17.83 -2.51 -2.92
CA LEU A 128 17.32 -1.28 -3.53
C LEU A 128 18.33 -0.70 -4.53
N ARG A 129 19.61 -0.62 -4.17
CA ARG A 129 20.69 -0.16 -5.05
C ARG A 129 20.75 -1.00 -6.32
N ARG A 130 20.72 -2.34 -6.22
CA ARG A 130 20.72 -3.22 -7.41
C ARG A 130 19.52 -3.00 -8.32
N VAL A 131 18.37 -2.67 -7.78
CA VAL A 131 17.18 -2.33 -8.59
C VAL A 131 17.39 -1.00 -9.29
N LEU A 132 17.83 0.03 -8.57
CA LEU A 132 18.07 1.37 -9.12
C LEU A 132 19.14 1.37 -10.21
N ASP A 133 20.21 0.60 -10.04
CA ASP A 133 21.29 0.44 -11.03
C ASP A 133 20.81 -0.17 -12.36
N ARG A 134 19.71 -0.94 -12.34
CA ARG A 134 19.11 -1.57 -13.52
C ARG A 134 18.08 -0.69 -14.23
N LEU A 135 17.62 0.37 -13.59
CA LEU A 135 16.67 1.28 -14.22
C LEU A 135 17.33 2.12 -15.31
N PRO A 136 16.61 2.42 -16.39
CA PRO A 136 17.10 3.36 -17.39
C PRO A 136 17.45 4.70 -16.73
N LYS A 137 18.64 5.23 -17.04
CA LYS A 137 19.01 6.56 -16.57
C LYS A 137 18.10 7.61 -17.18
N GLN A 138 17.58 8.49 -16.36
CA GLN A 138 16.71 9.59 -16.74
C GLN A 138 17.43 10.92 -16.43
N PRO A 139 18.43 11.31 -17.25
CA PRO A 139 19.16 12.55 -17.01
C PRO A 139 18.20 13.75 -17.15
N ASN A 140 18.15 14.58 -16.12
CA ASN A 140 17.44 15.83 -16.15
C ASN A 140 18.34 16.91 -15.55
N ILE A 141 18.58 17.98 -16.31
CA ILE A 141 19.45 19.10 -15.91
C ILE A 141 18.89 19.85 -14.68
N ASP A 142 17.59 19.76 -14.45
CA ASP A 142 16.93 20.40 -13.30
C ASP A 142 17.07 19.60 -12.01
N VAL A 143 17.49 18.32 -12.06
CA VAL A 143 17.76 17.52 -10.87
C VAL A 143 19.18 17.78 -10.40
N ARG A 144 19.34 18.63 -9.38
CA ARG A 144 20.65 18.92 -8.79
C ARG A 144 21.15 17.80 -7.90
N LEU A 145 20.26 17.20 -7.11
CA LEU A 145 20.51 16.07 -6.24
C LEU A 145 19.33 15.08 -6.39
N GLY A 146 19.63 13.86 -6.80
CA GLY A 146 18.65 12.82 -7.01
C GLY A 146 18.68 11.76 -5.91
N VAL A 147 18.46 10.48 -6.33
CA VAL A 147 18.43 9.34 -5.42
C VAL A 147 19.78 9.14 -4.71
N GLY A 148 19.74 8.95 -3.38
CA GLY A 148 20.92 8.63 -2.56
C GLY A 148 21.10 9.48 -1.31
N ASP A 149 20.42 10.62 -1.22
CA ASP A 149 20.40 11.48 -0.03
C ASP A 149 19.02 11.47 0.64
N ASP A 150 18.83 12.27 1.70
CA ASP A 150 17.58 12.31 2.48
C ASP A 150 16.44 12.94 1.67
N ALA A 151 16.72 13.95 0.86
CA ALA A 151 15.74 14.54 -0.06
C ALA A 151 16.37 14.84 -1.42
N ALA A 152 15.53 14.83 -2.46
CA ALA A 152 15.93 15.31 -3.78
C ALA A 152 15.91 16.84 -3.84
N ILE A 153 16.80 17.43 -4.68
CA ILE A 153 16.82 18.86 -4.98
C ILE A 153 16.47 19.04 -6.45
N ILE A 154 15.38 19.75 -6.72
CA ILE A 154 14.92 20.06 -8.06
C ILE A 154 14.94 21.57 -8.27
N LYS A 155 15.59 22.00 -9.36
CA LYS A 155 15.62 23.39 -9.81
C LYS A 155 14.37 23.75 -10.60
N HIS A 156 13.95 24.98 -10.47
CA HIS A 156 12.91 25.58 -11.30
C HIS A 156 13.23 27.07 -11.53
N SER A 157 12.47 27.75 -12.37
CA SER A 157 12.75 29.11 -12.79
C SER A 157 12.90 30.14 -11.66
N ARG A 158 12.37 29.88 -10.46
CA ARG A 158 12.38 30.79 -9.30
C ARG A 158 13.21 30.28 -8.12
N GLY A 159 13.95 29.19 -8.27
CA GLY A 159 14.77 28.63 -7.18
C GLY A 159 14.87 27.12 -7.20
N GLU A 160 14.90 26.52 -6.04
CA GLU A 160 15.03 25.07 -5.84
C GLU A 160 13.97 24.59 -4.84
N SER A 161 13.52 23.37 -5.00
CA SER A 161 12.66 22.68 -4.05
C SER A 161 13.35 21.42 -3.51
N LEU A 162 13.18 21.17 -2.22
CA LEU A 162 13.47 19.90 -1.58
C LEU A 162 12.20 19.05 -1.63
N ILE A 163 12.33 17.77 -1.98
CA ILE A 163 11.20 16.84 -2.03
C ILE A 163 11.63 15.50 -1.45
N SER A 164 10.86 14.98 -0.49
CA SER A 164 11.04 13.64 0.06
C SER A 164 9.70 12.96 0.27
N VAL A 165 9.71 11.63 0.44
CA VAL A 165 8.55 10.84 0.80
C VAL A 165 8.94 9.77 1.81
N ASP A 166 8.21 9.73 2.94
CA ASP A 166 8.27 8.65 3.90
C ASP A 166 6.87 8.15 4.25
N GLY A 167 6.77 6.87 4.63
CA GLY A 167 5.49 6.28 4.99
C GLY A 167 5.65 5.07 5.90
N PHE A 168 4.61 4.87 6.71
CA PHE A 168 4.57 3.82 7.73
C PHE A 168 3.22 3.14 7.74
N ARG A 169 3.21 1.86 8.13
CA ARG A 169 2.02 1.22 8.67
C ARG A 169 1.84 1.65 10.13
N SER A 170 0.61 1.67 10.60
CA SER A 170 0.33 2.03 11.99
C SER A 170 1.15 1.17 12.95
N MET A 171 1.90 1.85 13.80
CA MET A 171 2.78 1.26 14.81
C MET A 171 2.33 1.58 16.23
N VAL A 172 1.27 2.36 16.37
CA VAL A 172 0.62 2.75 17.63
C VAL A 172 -0.89 2.77 17.43
N ASP A 173 -1.64 2.44 18.48
CA ASP A 173 -3.10 2.37 18.42
C ASP A 173 -3.79 3.75 18.37
N ASP A 174 -3.10 4.78 18.86
CA ASP A 174 -3.59 6.17 18.86
C ASP A 174 -3.36 6.78 17.47
N VAL A 175 -4.42 6.89 16.69
CA VAL A 175 -4.39 7.35 15.29
C VAL A 175 -3.88 8.78 15.16
N TYR A 176 -4.25 9.67 16.10
CA TYR A 176 -3.76 11.04 16.13
C TYR A 176 -2.24 11.10 16.36
N LYS A 177 -1.73 10.32 17.34
CA LYS A 177 -0.28 10.23 17.58
C LYS A 177 0.45 9.61 16.42
N PHE A 178 -0.13 8.61 15.76
CA PHE A 178 0.44 8.03 14.55
C PHE A 178 0.62 9.08 13.45
N GLY A 179 -0.39 9.94 13.24
CA GLY A 179 -0.31 11.09 12.33
C GLY A 179 0.83 12.04 12.69
N ARG A 180 0.96 12.42 13.97
CA ARG A 180 2.04 13.28 14.45
C ARG A 180 3.42 12.66 14.22
N ILE A 181 3.62 11.41 14.63
CA ILE A 181 4.90 10.70 14.47
C ILE A 181 5.30 10.64 13.01
N THR A 182 4.37 10.26 12.12
CA THR A 182 4.67 10.18 10.67
C THR A 182 5.03 11.55 10.11
N ALA A 183 4.34 12.61 10.52
CA ALA A 183 4.62 13.96 10.06
C ALA A 183 6.02 14.45 10.50
N HIS A 184 6.36 14.31 11.79
CA HIS A 184 7.71 14.65 12.25
C HIS A 184 8.79 13.87 11.51
N HIS A 185 8.58 12.57 11.32
CA HIS A 185 9.55 11.72 10.65
C HIS A 185 9.77 12.13 9.20
N SER A 186 8.69 12.36 8.45
CA SER A 186 8.78 12.79 7.04
C SER A 186 9.44 14.17 6.90
N LEU A 187 9.18 15.10 7.83
CA LEU A 187 9.82 16.41 7.83
C LEU A 187 11.30 16.37 8.18
N ASN A 188 11.76 15.36 8.94
CA ASN A 188 13.16 15.22 9.32
C ASN A 188 14.09 15.14 8.11
N ASP A 189 13.65 14.58 6.99
CA ASP A 189 14.44 14.52 5.75
C ASP A 189 14.75 15.92 5.21
N LEU A 190 13.77 16.83 5.26
CA LEU A 190 13.98 18.22 4.86
C LEU A 190 14.89 18.96 5.85
N PHE A 191 14.69 18.73 7.16
CA PHE A 191 15.52 19.33 8.19
C PHE A 191 16.96 18.83 8.12
N ALA A 192 17.18 17.54 7.84
CA ALA A 192 18.51 16.97 7.63
C ALA A 192 19.26 17.64 6.47
N MET A 193 18.52 18.08 5.45
CA MET A 193 19.06 18.84 4.32
C MET A 193 19.18 20.35 4.59
N GLY A 194 18.89 20.82 5.81
CA GLY A 194 18.88 22.23 6.18
C GLY A 194 17.72 23.04 5.57
N GLY A 195 16.66 22.35 5.15
CA GLY A 195 15.51 22.95 4.48
C GLY A 195 14.39 23.40 5.41
N ARG A 196 13.49 24.21 4.86
CA ARG A 196 12.25 24.65 5.50
C ARG A 196 11.05 24.01 4.78
N PRO A 197 10.21 23.24 5.48
CA PRO A 197 9.02 22.68 4.87
C PRO A 197 8.02 23.79 4.48
N THR A 198 7.27 23.57 3.39
CA THR A 198 6.23 24.47 2.90
C THR A 198 4.88 23.76 2.77
N GLY A 199 4.90 22.48 2.44
CA GLY A 199 3.67 21.71 2.27
C GLY A 199 3.88 20.21 2.29
N ALA A 200 2.77 19.49 2.43
CA ALA A 200 2.75 18.03 2.36
C ALA A 200 1.51 17.52 1.62
N LEU A 201 1.67 16.39 0.93
CA LEU A 201 0.61 15.56 0.39
C LEU A 201 0.53 14.28 1.22
N ALA A 202 -0.69 13.88 1.63
CA ALA A 202 -0.90 12.65 2.39
C ALA A 202 -1.46 11.54 1.51
N PHE A 203 -0.81 10.37 1.51
CA PHE A 203 -1.38 9.14 1.00
C PHE A 203 -1.78 8.24 2.17
N VAL A 204 -3.08 7.95 2.30
CA VAL A 204 -3.64 7.18 3.42
C VAL A 204 -4.28 5.91 2.91
N THR A 205 -4.03 4.78 3.56
CA THR A 205 -4.87 3.59 3.41
C THR A 205 -5.56 3.29 4.73
N LEU A 206 -6.84 2.88 4.67
CA LEU A 206 -7.62 2.48 5.83
C LEU A 206 -8.21 1.09 5.59
N PRO A 207 -8.32 0.24 6.63
CA PRO A 207 -9.06 -1.01 6.53
C PRO A 207 -10.53 -0.75 6.22
N VAL A 208 -11.20 -1.74 5.67
CA VAL A 208 -12.65 -1.69 5.46
C VAL A 208 -13.36 -1.69 6.80
N MET A 209 -14.05 -0.59 7.10
CA MET A 209 -14.80 -0.36 8.34
C MET A 209 -16.13 0.32 8.02
N SER A 210 -16.95 0.63 9.05
CA SER A 210 -18.12 1.46 8.83
C SER A 210 -17.72 2.88 8.39
N PRO A 211 -18.55 3.59 7.60
CA PRO A 211 -18.25 4.94 7.16
C PRO A 211 -17.91 5.90 8.31
N GLU A 212 -18.58 5.78 9.43
CA GLU A 212 -18.39 6.63 10.60
C GLU A 212 -17.00 6.42 11.23
N LEU A 213 -16.53 5.17 11.30
CA LEU A 213 -15.18 4.85 11.79
C LEU A 213 -14.09 5.32 10.81
N ILE A 214 -14.32 5.17 9.50
CA ILE A 214 -13.40 5.68 8.47
C ILE A 214 -13.26 7.19 8.60
N GLU A 215 -14.38 7.91 8.75
CA GLU A 215 -14.39 9.38 8.91
C GLU A 215 -13.63 9.80 10.16
N GLU A 216 -13.90 9.18 11.31
CA GLU A 216 -13.26 9.53 12.58
C GLU A 216 -11.75 9.21 12.55
N ASP A 217 -11.35 8.04 12.10
CA ASP A 217 -9.94 7.66 12.03
C ASP A 217 -9.17 8.57 11.06
N LEU A 218 -9.75 8.87 9.90
CA LEU A 218 -9.14 9.78 8.93
C LEU A 218 -9.02 11.20 9.51
N PHE A 219 -10.05 11.67 10.22
CA PHE A 219 -10.03 12.97 10.88
C PHE A 219 -8.95 13.05 11.95
N GLN A 220 -8.85 12.06 12.84
CA GLN A 220 -7.85 12.00 13.88
C GLN A 220 -6.42 11.95 13.28
N LEU A 221 -6.22 11.11 12.27
CA LEU A 221 -4.95 10.97 11.57
C LEU A 221 -4.47 12.30 10.97
N LEU A 222 -5.33 12.92 10.16
CA LEU A 222 -4.99 14.15 9.47
C LEU A 222 -4.93 15.36 10.42
N SER A 223 -5.67 15.34 11.52
CA SER A 223 -5.53 16.32 12.60
C SER A 223 -4.14 16.23 13.25
N GLY A 224 -3.65 15.02 13.49
CA GLY A 224 -2.29 14.80 13.97
C GLY A 224 -1.24 15.32 13.01
N VAL A 225 -1.36 15.02 11.72
CA VAL A 225 -0.49 15.56 10.65
C VAL A 225 -0.52 17.08 10.64
N SER A 226 -1.72 17.66 10.58
CA SER A 226 -1.92 19.10 10.46
C SER A 226 -1.36 19.85 11.66
N SER A 227 -1.43 19.27 12.88
CA SER A 227 -0.85 19.89 14.07
C SER A 227 0.67 20.10 13.94
N VAL A 228 1.37 19.08 13.42
CA VAL A 228 2.83 19.16 13.21
C VAL A 228 3.19 20.11 12.07
N LEU A 229 2.46 20.02 10.96
CA LEU A 229 2.68 20.94 9.83
C LEU A 229 2.52 22.40 10.27
N THR A 230 1.51 22.70 11.10
CA THR A 230 1.28 24.04 11.64
C THR A 230 2.43 24.49 12.54
N GLU A 231 2.97 23.62 13.40
CA GLU A 231 4.15 23.90 14.24
C GLU A 231 5.35 24.37 13.40
N HIS A 232 5.47 23.84 12.18
CA HIS A 232 6.56 24.15 11.25
C HIS A 232 6.17 25.11 10.11
N GLN A 233 5.03 25.79 10.23
CA GLN A 233 4.52 26.75 9.22
C GLN A 233 4.35 26.15 7.81
N ALA A 234 4.06 24.85 7.75
CA ALA A 234 3.74 24.13 6.53
C ALA A 234 2.23 23.82 6.47
N SER A 235 1.73 23.43 5.31
CA SER A 235 0.32 23.15 5.10
C SER A 235 0.11 21.76 4.49
N LEU A 236 -0.96 21.07 4.90
CA LEU A 236 -1.49 19.94 4.16
C LEU A 236 -2.18 20.48 2.90
N VAL A 237 -1.63 20.21 1.73
CA VAL A 237 -2.08 20.79 0.46
C VAL A 237 -2.89 19.83 -0.42
N GLY A 238 -3.07 18.58 0.03
CA GLY A 238 -3.85 17.56 -0.64
C GLY A 238 -3.41 16.16 -0.30
N GLY A 239 -3.85 15.21 -1.10
CA GLY A 239 -3.49 13.81 -0.90
C GLY A 239 -4.41 12.85 -1.62
N HIS A 240 -4.34 11.58 -1.21
CA HIS A 240 -5.18 10.50 -1.70
C HIS A 240 -5.52 9.55 -0.57
N SER A 241 -6.74 9.02 -0.55
CA SER A 241 -7.16 7.99 0.39
C SER A 241 -7.70 6.78 -0.35
N ALA A 242 -7.41 5.58 0.16
CA ALA A 242 -7.84 4.32 -0.43
C ALA A 242 -8.13 3.28 0.65
N GLU A 243 -8.88 2.26 0.29
CA GLU A 243 -9.02 1.06 1.10
C GLU A 243 -7.73 0.23 1.05
N GLY A 244 -7.34 -0.36 2.17
CA GLY A 244 -6.18 -1.23 2.29
C GLY A 244 -6.35 -2.28 3.38
N ALA A 245 -5.36 -3.16 3.53
CA ALA A 245 -5.39 -4.19 4.57
C ALA A 245 -5.16 -3.61 5.97
N ASP A 246 -4.34 -2.55 6.06
CA ASP A 246 -3.91 -1.92 7.29
C ASP A 246 -4.03 -0.40 7.18
N LEU A 247 -4.17 0.29 8.33
CA LEU A 247 -3.97 1.73 8.40
C LEU A 247 -2.51 2.05 8.06
N SER A 248 -2.30 2.84 7.02
CA SER A 248 -0.98 3.38 6.69
C SER A 248 -1.07 4.84 6.27
N LEU A 249 0.02 5.55 6.47
CA LEU A 249 0.18 6.95 6.09
C LEU A 249 1.54 7.15 5.45
N ALA A 250 1.58 7.75 4.27
CA ALA A 250 2.78 8.29 3.68
C ALA A 250 2.61 9.78 3.42
N LEU A 251 3.66 10.55 3.67
CA LEU A 251 3.67 11.98 3.38
C LEU A 251 4.76 12.26 2.33
N THR A 252 4.35 12.86 1.22
CA THR A 252 5.29 13.53 0.33
C THR A 252 5.42 14.96 0.83
N VAL A 253 6.62 15.32 1.28
CA VAL A 253 6.91 16.63 1.85
C VAL A 253 7.70 17.48 0.86
N VAL A 254 7.34 18.74 0.78
CA VAL A 254 7.96 19.74 -0.10
C VAL A 254 8.46 20.90 0.75
N GLY A 255 9.63 21.41 0.43
CA GLY A 255 10.23 22.54 1.12
C GLY A 255 11.21 23.31 0.26
N GLU A 256 11.76 24.34 0.84
CA GLU A 256 12.81 25.18 0.24
C GLU A 256 14.14 24.85 0.90
N PRO A 257 15.25 24.75 0.15
CA PRO A 257 16.57 24.63 0.74
C PRO A 257 16.90 25.89 1.57
N GLY A 258 17.62 25.70 2.65
CA GLY A 258 18.15 26.79 3.44
C GLY A 258 19.38 27.46 2.78
N ALA A 259 20.05 28.35 3.52
CA ALA A 259 21.26 29.03 3.05
C ALA A 259 22.41 28.06 2.74
N ALA A 260 22.45 26.91 3.42
CA ALA A 260 23.37 25.81 3.17
C ALA A 260 22.56 24.51 3.01
N SER A 261 22.85 23.74 1.96
CA SER A 261 22.30 22.39 1.80
C SER A 261 23.26 21.39 2.43
N PHE A 262 22.79 20.66 3.42
CA PHE A 262 23.55 19.56 4.02
C PHE A 262 23.34 18.27 3.21
N VAL A 263 24.38 17.48 3.11
CA VAL A 263 24.37 16.18 2.42
C VAL A 263 25.02 15.12 3.32
N LYS A 264 24.73 13.85 3.07
CA LYS A 264 25.26 12.72 3.87
C LYS A 264 26.78 12.53 3.78
N SER A 265 27.40 13.15 2.80
CA SER A 265 28.85 13.06 2.55
C SER A 265 29.58 14.31 3.00
N GLY A 266 30.91 14.20 3.15
CA GLY A 266 31.77 15.36 3.42
C GLY A 266 32.39 15.37 4.82
N SER A 267 32.11 14.36 5.67
CA SER A 267 32.81 14.22 6.97
C SER A 267 34.30 14.00 6.77
N VAL A 268 35.09 14.67 7.60
CA VAL A 268 36.56 14.61 7.60
C VAL A 268 37.09 14.07 8.93
N VAL A 269 38.38 13.70 8.93
CA VAL A 269 39.04 13.24 10.16
C VAL A 269 39.04 14.36 11.20
N ASN A 270 38.66 14.05 12.42
CA ASN A 270 38.45 14.91 13.59
C ASN A 270 37.07 15.56 13.69
N ASP A 271 36.13 15.30 12.78
CA ASP A 271 34.74 15.69 12.99
C ASP A 271 34.14 14.96 14.21
N GLN A 272 33.28 15.67 14.93
CA GLN A 272 32.59 15.13 16.09
C GLN A 272 31.14 14.75 15.72
N PHE A 273 30.74 13.52 16.04
CA PHE A 273 29.38 13.08 15.88
C PHE A 273 28.54 13.39 17.12
N ILE A 274 27.44 14.08 16.94
CA ILE A 274 26.50 14.42 18.01
C ILE A 274 25.21 13.61 17.82
N LEU A 275 24.87 12.81 18.83
CA LEU A 275 23.62 12.11 18.89
C LEU A 275 22.60 12.93 19.69
N THR A 276 21.58 13.46 19.04
CA THR A 276 20.59 14.36 19.67
C THR A 276 19.50 13.64 20.45
N LYS A 277 19.27 12.35 20.18
CA LYS A 277 18.26 11.50 20.84
C LYS A 277 18.82 10.11 21.07
N PRO A 278 18.33 9.37 22.10
CA PRO A 278 18.70 7.97 22.29
C PRO A 278 18.31 7.11 21.09
N LEU A 279 19.13 6.12 20.76
CA LEU A 279 18.83 5.09 19.77
C LEU A 279 17.89 4.04 20.36
N GLY A 280 17.20 3.27 19.50
CA GLY A 280 16.43 2.09 19.89
C GLY A 280 14.91 2.24 19.79
N THR A 281 14.37 3.32 19.22
CA THR A 281 12.92 3.48 19.00
C THR A 281 12.29 2.30 18.27
N GLY A 282 12.90 1.84 17.18
CA GLY A 282 12.42 0.68 16.42
C GLY A 282 12.42 -0.62 17.23
N VAL A 283 13.42 -0.83 18.09
CA VAL A 283 13.48 -2.00 18.98
C VAL A 283 12.36 -1.95 20.02
N LEU A 284 12.12 -0.77 20.63
CA LEU A 284 11.06 -0.58 21.61
C LEU A 284 9.67 -0.75 20.98
N LEU A 285 9.45 -0.25 19.77
CA LEU A 285 8.19 -0.42 19.05
C LEU A 285 7.97 -1.89 18.64
N ALA A 286 8.97 -2.58 18.13
CA ALA A 286 8.89 -4.01 17.82
C ALA A 286 8.61 -4.84 19.08
N GLY A 287 9.29 -4.55 20.19
CA GLY A 287 9.03 -5.21 21.48
C GLY A 287 7.63 -4.88 22.04
N ALA A 288 7.10 -3.67 21.79
CA ALA A 288 5.73 -3.31 22.19
C ALA A 288 4.69 -4.13 21.44
N LEU A 289 4.87 -4.35 20.13
CA LEU A 289 4.00 -5.23 19.33
C LEU A 289 3.99 -6.67 19.86
N ARG A 290 5.11 -7.12 20.45
CA ARG A 290 5.24 -8.43 21.12
C ARG A 290 4.77 -8.42 22.59
N ARG A 291 4.36 -7.26 23.13
CA ARG A 291 4.03 -7.06 24.53
C ARG A 291 5.19 -7.31 25.50
N GLU A 292 6.42 -7.13 25.06
CA GLU A 292 7.66 -7.37 25.82
C GLU A 292 8.25 -6.09 26.43
N VAL A 293 7.68 -4.93 26.11
CA VAL A 293 8.14 -3.61 26.60
C VAL A 293 7.22 -3.09 27.70
N ASN A 294 7.81 -2.57 28.77
CA ASN A 294 7.03 -1.90 29.80
C ASN A 294 6.51 -0.53 29.31
N GLY A 295 5.34 -0.13 29.81
CA GLY A 295 4.66 1.10 29.39
C GLY A 295 5.47 2.39 29.65
N LYS A 296 6.36 2.41 30.64
CA LYS A 296 7.23 3.58 30.92
C LYS A 296 8.21 3.80 29.79
N ASN A 297 8.86 2.73 29.32
CA ASN A 297 9.82 2.81 28.22
C ASN A 297 9.13 3.16 26.90
N LEU A 298 7.96 2.57 26.65
CA LEU A 298 7.17 2.90 25.45
C LEU A 298 6.73 4.36 25.46
N LYS A 299 6.23 4.88 26.60
CA LYS A 299 5.85 6.28 26.73
C LYS A 299 7.03 7.22 26.49
N SER A 300 8.20 6.91 27.05
CA SER A 300 9.43 7.70 26.83
C SER A 300 9.85 7.67 25.36
N CYS A 301 9.77 6.51 24.71
CA CYS A 301 10.04 6.34 23.28
C CYS A 301 9.13 7.24 22.42
N LEU A 302 7.80 7.14 22.62
CA LEU A 302 6.82 7.93 21.87
C LEU A 302 6.94 9.45 22.12
N SER A 303 7.38 9.85 23.31
CA SER A 303 7.62 11.27 23.61
C SER A 303 8.88 11.83 22.96
N ALA A 304 9.80 10.97 22.53
CA ALA A 304 11.04 11.35 21.86
C ALA A 304 10.89 11.35 20.32
N MET A 305 9.83 10.76 19.80
CA MET A 305 9.53 10.72 18.38
C MET A 305 8.85 11.99 17.88
#